data_4def6858a255ed0400ad4470c01ed08d
#
_entry.id   4def6858a255ed0400ad4470c01ed08d
#
_cell.length_a   1.000
_cell.length_b   1.000
_cell.length_c   1.000
_cell.angle_alpha   90.00
_cell.angle_beta   90.00
_cell.angle_gamma   90.00
#
_symmetry.space_group_name_H-M   'P 1'
#
loop_
_entity.id
_entity.type
_entity.pdbx_description
1 polymer ?
#
loop_
_entity_poly.entity_id
_entity_poly.type
_entity_poly.pdbx_seq_one_letter_code
_entity_poly.pdbx_strand_id
1 'polypeptide(L)'
;MKYSKKISVLLLFIGSLTFAQNYKTNDPIAVNQKIKKGVLPNGMTYYIYPTEVNKNTASYYIIQNVGSILENDQQKGLAHFLAHMAFNGTKNFEGKGILNTLQKQGAVFGKNINAYTSTDETVYNLDNIPSKDGGVVDTCLLVLHDWSNFLSLTNEDIDAERGVITEEWRTRQNARARIYNQLAPY
;
A
#
# COMPACT_ATOMS: atom_id res chain seq x y z
N MET A 1 -9.16 -57.82 24.14
CA MET A 1 -8.22 -56.87 23.53
C MET A 1 -8.85 -55.98 22.44
N LYS A 2 -10.18 -55.83 22.35
CA LYS A 2 -10.87 -54.98 21.32
C LYS A 2 -11.35 -53.61 21.82
N TYR A 3 -11.26 -53.31 23.10
CA TYR A 3 -11.77 -52.05 23.70
C TYR A 3 -10.69 -50.94 23.86
N SER A 4 -9.41 -51.30 23.88
CA SER A 4 -8.29 -50.38 24.10
C SER A 4 -8.10 -49.38 22.94
N LYS A 5 -8.32 -49.79 21.67
CA LYS A 5 -8.16 -48.91 20.49
C LYS A 5 -9.26 -47.86 20.36
N LYS A 6 -10.46 -48.12 20.83
CA LYS A 6 -11.57 -47.14 20.76
C LYS A 6 -11.47 -46.06 21.83
N ILE A 7 -10.90 -46.37 22.99
CA ILE A 7 -10.65 -45.39 24.06
C ILE A 7 -9.53 -44.44 23.71
N SER A 8 -8.46 -44.91 23.03
CA SER A 8 -7.35 -44.04 22.57
C SER A 8 -7.77 -43.03 21.51
N VAL A 9 -8.69 -43.38 20.60
CA VAL A 9 -9.23 -42.47 19.60
C VAL A 9 -10.16 -41.42 20.24
N LEU A 10 -10.94 -41.81 21.26
CA LEU A 10 -11.83 -40.90 21.98
C LEU A 10 -11.04 -39.89 22.83
N LEU A 11 -9.93 -40.30 23.45
CA LEU A 11 -9.05 -39.41 24.21
C LEU A 11 -8.28 -38.40 23.29
N LEU A 12 -7.93 -38.80 22.07
CA LEU A 12 -7.34 -37.88 21.08
C LEU A 12 -8.35 -36.82 20.60
N PHE A 13 -9.64 -37.14 20.53
CA PHE A 13 -10.70 -36.21 20.14
C PHE A 13 -11.06 -35.22 21.26
N ILE A 14 -10.94 -35.63 22.52
CA ILE A 14 -11.19 -34.74 23.68
C ILE A 14 -10.02 -33.76 23.86
N GLY A 15 -8.77 -34.18 23.58
CA GLY A 15 -7.60 -33.31 23.63
C GLY A 15 -7.60 -32.17 22.61
N SER A 16 -8.30 -32.30 21.49
CA SER A 16 -8.40 -31.24 20.47
C SER A 16 -9.48 -30.19 20.76
N LEU A 17 -10.34 -30.40 21.72
CA LEU A 17 -11.41 -29.46 22.09
C LEU A 17 -11.00 -28.44 23.17
N THR A 18 -9.82 -28.56 23.76
CA THR A 18 -9.39 -27.70 24.87
C THR A 18 -8.59 -26.46 24.44
N PHE A 19 -8.36 -26.26 23.16
CA PHE A 19 -7.63 -25.09 22.64
C PHE A 19 -8.50 -24.02 21.96
N ALA A 20 -9.83 -24.10 22.10
CA ALA A 20 -10.68 -23.00 21.72
C ALA A 20 -10.46 -21.84 22.73
N GLN A 21 -9.62 -20.89 22.41
CA GLN A 21 -9.51 -19.66 23.18
C GLN A 21 -10.88 -18.98 23.18
N ASN A 22 -11.45 -18.78 24.36
CA ASN A 22 -12.70 -18.05 24.56
C ASN A 22 -12.44 -16.55 24.31
N TYR A 23 -12.38 -16.13 23.06
CA TYR A 23 -12.45 -14.71 22.72
C TYR A 23 -13.89 -14.24 22.87
N LYS A 24 -14.12 -13.26 23.73
CA LYS A 24 -15.39 -12.54 23.77
C LYS A 24 -15.44 -11.63 22.53
N THR A 25 -16.61 -11.49 21.93
CA THR A 25 -16.81 -10.67 20.71
C THR A 25 -16.34 -9.21 20.85
N ASN A 26 -16.24 -8.71 22.10
CA ASN A 26 -15.83 -7.34 22.42
C ASN A 26 -14.40 -7.25 23.00
N ASP A 27 -13.63 -8.34 23.02
CA ASP A 27 -12.24 -8.24 23.46
C ASP A 27 -11.45 -7.40 22.45
N PRO A 28 -10.67 -6.42 22.91
CA PRO A 28 -9.85 -5.62 22.00
C PRO A 28 -8.82 -6.51 21.30
N ILE A 29 -8.65 -6.30 20.01
CA ILE A 29 -7.59 -7.00 19.25
C ILE A 29 -6.23 -6.60 19.84
N ALA A 30 -5.43 -7.61 20.21
CA ALA A 30 -4.10 -7.36 20.74
C ALA A 30 -3.21 -6.66 19.72
N VAL A 31 -2.70 -5.50 20.10
CA VAL A 31 -1.74 -4.75 19.28
C VAL A 31 -0.39 -5.44 19.34
N ASN A 32 0.25 -5.64 18.20
CA ASN A 32 1.60 -6.20 18.13
C ASN A 32 2.60 -5.25 18.81
N GLN A 33 3.21 -5.68 19.92
CA GLN A 33 4.13 -4.87 20.72
C GLN A 33 5.43 -4.48 19.99
N LYS A 34 5.74 -5.10 18.85
CA LYS A 34 6.88 -4.72 18.01
C LYS A 34 6.60 -3.46 17.19
N ILE A 35 5.34 -3.06 17.02
CA ILE A 35 4.98 -1.86 16.28
C ILE A 35 5.31 -0.63 17.11
N LYS A 36 6.17 0.23 16.58
CA LYS A 36 6.41 1.58 17.11
C LYS A 36 5.50 2.55 16.39
N LYS A 37 4.65 3.24 17.15
CA LYS A 37 3.75 4.29 16.65
C LYS A 37 4.17 5.63 17.22
N GLY A 38 4.12 6.69 16.40
CA GLY A 38 4.31 8.05 16.86
C GLY A 38 3.59 9.04 15.95
N VAL A 39 3.66 10.33 16.33
CA VAL A 39 3.07 11.43 15.58
C VAL A 39 4.15 12.49 15.36
N LEU A 40 4.30 12.93 14.12
CA LEU A 40 5.19 14.04 13.77
C LEU A 40 4.60 15.40 14.17
N PRO A 41 5.40 16.47 14.26
CA PRO A 41 4.90 17.80 14.65
C PRO A 41 3.79 18.34 13.73
N ASN A 42 3.74 17.90 12.48
CA ASN A 42 2.68 18.26 11.52
C ASN A 42 1.40 17.44 11.66
N GLY A 43 1.30 16.54 12.66
CA GLY A 43 0.14 15.67 12.89
C GLY A 43 0.18 14.33 12.13
N MET A 44 1.14 14.10 11.25
CA MET A 44 1.26 12.82 10.53
C MET A 44 1.59 11.69 11.50
N THR A 45 0.80 10.62 11.48
CA THR A 45 1.07 9.41 12.26
C THR A 45 2.01 8.50 11.49
N TYR A 46 3.02 7.96 12.17
CA TYR A 46 3.91 6.96 11.60
C TYR A 46 3.89 5.64 12.37
N TYR A 47 4.19 4.57 11.66
CA TYR A 47 4.33 3.22 12.20
C TYR A 47 5.66 2.63 11.73
N ILE A 48 6.42 2.01 12.64
CA ILE A 48 7.64 1.27 12.31
C ILE A 48 7.48 -0.13 12.85
N TYR A 49 7.62 -1.12 11.96
CA TYR A 49 7.52 -2.54 12.31
C TYR A 49 8.81 -3.27 11.94
N PRO A 50 9.67 -3.65 12.92
CA PRO A 50 10.85 -4.45 12.65
C PRO A 50 10.45 -5.89 12.31
N THR A 51 10.94 -6.39 11.17
CA THR A 51 10.69 -7.76 10.70
C THR A 51 11.98 -8.37 10.16
N GLU A 52 12.11 -9.69 10.25
CA GLU A 52 13.22 -10.45 9.70
C GLU A 52 12.82 -11.30 8.49
N VAL A 53 11.60 -11.14 7.99
CA VAL A 53 11.06 -11.95 6.88
C VAL A 53 11.91 -11.76 5.62
N ASN A 54 12.21 -10.51 5.27
CA ASN A 54 13.07 -10.15 4.16
C ASN A 54 14.30 -9.42 4.68
N LYS A 55 15.37 -10.18 4.95
CA LYS A 55 16.60 -9.63 5.50
C LYS A 55 17.23 -8.59 4.57
N ASN A 56 17.74 -7.50 5.16
CA ASN A 56 18.44 -6.41 4.48
C ASN A 56 17.58 -5.64 3.47
N THR A 57 16.27 -5.68 3.59
CA THR A 57 15.34 -4.84 2.84
C THR A 57 14.38 -4.13 3.78
N ALA A 58 13.81 -3.03 3.32
CA ALA A 58 12.71 -2.36 3.98
C ALA A 58 11.61 -2.02 2.98
N SER A 59 10.37 -1.94 3.47
CA SER A 59 9.23 -1.44 2.71
C SER A 59 8.76 -0.15 3.35
N TYR A 60 8.37 0.80 2.49
CA TYR A 60 7.98 2.15 2.89
C TYR A 60 6.62 2.46 2.28
N TYR A 61 5.73 3.03 3.07
CA TYR A 61 4.37 3.36 2.66
C TYR A 61 4.04 4.78 3.08
N ILE A 62 3.35 5.53 2.21
CA ILE A 62 2.58 6.70 2.60
C ILE A 62 1.12 6.44 2.24
N ILE A 63 0.25 6.57 3.23
CA ILE A 63 -1.18 6.31 3.10
C ILE A 63 -1.90 7.63 3.33
N GLN A 64 -2.63 8.04 2.33
CA GLN A 64 -3.48 9.24 2.39
C GLN A 64 -4.94 8.80 2.44
N ASN A 65 -5.70 9.27 3.42
CA ASN A 65 -7.14 9.02 3.51
C ASN A 65 -7.91 9.90 2.50
N VAL A 66 -7.53 9.78 1.25
CA VAL A 66 -8.09 10.50 0.10
C VAL A 66 -8.29 9.50 -1.03
N GLY A 67 -9.50 9.36 -1.50
CA GLY A 67 -9.88 8.48 -2.59
C GLY A 67 -11.09 9.02 -3.35
N SER A 68 -11.67 8.22 -4.23
CA SER A 68 -12.74 8.65 -5.12
C SER A 68 -14.02 9.12 -4.41
N ILE A 69 -14.24 8.72 -3.15
CA ILE A 69 -15.41 9.15 -2.35
C ILE A 69 -15.41 10.65 -2.04
N LEU A 70 -14.24 11.30 -2.06
CA LEU A 70 -14.12 12.74 -1.82
C LEU A 70 -14.27 13.57 -3.09
N GLU A 71 -14.37 12.94 -4.24
CA GLU A 71 -14.50 13.60 -5.54
C GLU A 71 -15.95 14.01 -5.80
N ASN A 72 -16.17 15.24 -6.23
CA ASN A 72 -17.46 15.65 -6.82
C ASN A 72 -17.51 15.26 -8.29
N ASP A 73 -18.66 15.48 -8.96
CA ASP A 73 -18.86 15.09 -10.35
C ASP A 73 -17.85 15.70 -11.34
N GLN A 74 -17.31 16.87 -11.04
CA GLN A 74 -16.30 17.56 -11.88
C GLN A 74 -14.87 17.08 -11.59
N GLN A 75 -14.66 16.35 -10.48
CA GLN A 75 -13.36 15.88 -10.00
C GLN A 75 -13.16 14.37 -10.20
N LYS A 76 -14.13 13.67 -10.81
CA LYS A 76 -14.06 12.21 -11.00
C LYS A 76 -12.75 11.78 -11.66
N GLY A 77 -11.99 10.93 -10.94
CA GLY A 77 -10.69 10.41 -11.38
C GLY A 77 -9.49 11.25 -10.97
N LEU A 78 -9.66 12.39 -10.28
CA LEU A 78 -8.53 13.24 -9.87
C LEU A 78 -7.60 12.56 -8.88
N ALA A 79 -8.12 11.80 -7.92
CA ALA A 79 -7.29 11.08 -6.97
C ALA A 79 -6.38 10.05 -7.68
N HIS A 80 -6.93 9.32 -8.64
CA HIS A 80 -6.17 8.38 -9.47
C HIS A 80 -5.16 9.12 -10.37
N PHE A 81 -5.57 10.22 -10.99
CA PHE A 81 -4.68 11.04 -11.81
C PHE A 81 -3.49 11.57 -10.99
N LEU A 82 -3.74 12.05 -9.78
CA LEU A 82 -2.69 12.54 -8.89
C LEU A 82 -1.72 11.44 -8.49
N ALA A 83 -2.21 10.20 -8.31
CA ALA A 83 -1.36 9.05 -8.05
C ALA A 83 -0.38 8.76 -9.21
N HIS A 84 -0.80 8.95 -10.47
CA HIS A 84 0.09 8.86 -11.62
C HIS A 84 1.13 9.99 -11.63
N MET A 85 0.71 11.22 -11.34
CA MET A 85 1.60 12.39 -11.32
C MET A 85 2.74 12.25 -10.32
N ALA A 86 2.58 11.45 -9.26
CA ALA A 86 3.63 11.18 -8.28
C ALA A 86 4.91 10.56 -8.89
N PHE A 87 4.84 10.01 -10.08
CA PHE A 87 5.97 9.42 -10.81
C PHE A 87 6.53 10.32 -11.94
N ASN A 88 5.94 11.50 -12.13
CA ASN A 88 6.29 12.42 -13.23
C ASN A 88 7.16 13.60 -12.79
N GLY A 89 7.46 13.71 -11.51
CA GLY A 89 8.38 14.72 -10.98
C GLY A 89 7.94 15.24 -9.61
N THR A 90 8.94 15.53 -8.80
CA THR A 90 8.76 16.09 -7.46
C THR A 90 9.83 17.14 -7.20
N LYS A 91 9.72 17.85 -6.08
CA LYS A 91 10.64 18.90 -5.67
C LYS A 91 12.12 18.47 -5.70
N ASN A 92 12.40 17.25 -5.23
CA ASN A 92 13.77 16.73 -5.12
C ASN A 92 14.14 15.74 -6.24
N PHE A 93 13.18 15.33 -7.05
CA PHE A 93 13.37 14.36 -8.13
C PHE A 93 12.65 14.84 -9.40
N GLU A 94 13.38 15.51 -10.27
CA GLU A 94 12.83 16.04 -11.53
C GLU A 94 12.45 14.91 -12.49
N GLY A 95 11.33 15.06 -13.17
CA GLY A 95 10.82 14.11 -14.15
C GLY A 95 10.72 12.68 -13.61
N LYS A 96 11.35 11.73 -14.26
CA LYS A 96 11.42 10.33 -13.79
C LYS A 96 12.51 10.06 -12.73
N GLY A 97 12.97 11.10 -12.04
CA GLY A 97 14.08 11.05 -11.09
C GLY A 97 13.91 10.02 -9.98
N ILE A 98 12.71 9.87 -9.41
CA ILE A 98 12.41 8.82 -8.41
C ILE A 98 12.69 7.44 -8.99
N LEU A 99 12.11 7.12 -10.15
CA LEU A 99 12.26 5.83 -10.81
C LEU A 99 13.72 5.56 -11.14
N ASN A 100 14.39 6.51 -11.76
CA ASN A 100 15.80 6.40 -12.16
C ASN A 100 16.72 6.17 -10.94
N THR A 101 16.47 6.85 -9.83
CA THR A 101 17.28 6.74 -8.62
C THR A 101 17.09 5.38 -7.96
N LEU A 102 15.85 4.92 -7.79
CA LEU A 102 15.56 3.65 -7.14
C LEU A 102 15.91 2.44 -8.04
N GLN A 103 15.80 2.56 -9.36
CA GLN A 103 16.21 1.51 -10.29
C GLN A 103 17.72 1.26 -10.24
N LYS A 104 18.55 2.31 -10.02
CA LYS A 104 19.99 2.14 -9.79
C LYS A 104 20.30 1.32 -8.52
N GLN A 105 19.36 1.27 -7.58
CA GLN A 105 19.43 0.45 -6.36
C GLN A 105 18.78 -0.94 -6.54
N GLY A 106 18.40 -1.31 -7.77
CA GLY A 106 17.82 -2.61 -8.08
C GLY A 106 16.30 -2.70 -7.91
N ALA A 107 15.62 -1.59 -7.63
CA ALA A 107 14.15 -1.58 -7.59
C ALA A 107 13.57 -1.62 -9.01
N VAL A 108 12.40 -2.23 -9.16
CA VAL A 108 11.68 -2.38 -10.44
C VAL A 108 10.32 -1.70 -10.32
N PHE A 109 10.00 -0.81 -11.25
CA PHE A 109 8.67 -0.20 -11.34
C PHE A 109 7.60 -1.26 -11.61
N GLY A 110 6.45 -1.14 -10.96
CA GLY A 110 5.39 -2.14 -11.02
C GLY A 110 5.60 -3.37 -10.11
N LYS A 111 6.81 -3.56 -9.58
CA LYS A 111 7.12 -4.64 -8.62
C LYS A 111 7.49 -4.09 -7.24
N ASN A 112 8.46 -3.20 -7.18
CA ASN A 112 8.97 -2.61 -5.94
C ASN A 112 8.46 -1.18 -5.71
N ILE A 113 8.08 -0.47 -6.76
CA ILE A 113 7.64 0.92 -6.75
C ILE A 113 6.23 0.94 -7.33
N ASN A 114 5.24 1.31 -6.54
CA ASN A 114 3.84 1.31 -6.95
C ASN A 114 3.03 2.42 -6.25
N ALA A 115 1.85 2.66 -6.78
CA ALA A 115 0.77 3.36 -6.10
C ALA A 115 -0.57 2.75 -6.48
N TYR A 116 -1.58 2.93 -5.62
CA TYR A 116 -2.96 2.64 -5.98
C TYR A 116 -3.90 3.66 -5.32
N THR A 117 -5.04 3.86 -5.95
CA THR A 117 -6.16 4.66 -5.44
C THR A 117 -7.38 3.78 -5.29
N SER A 118 -8.06 3.87 -4.16
CA SER A 118 -9.34 3.22 -3.88
C SER A 118 -10.45 4.24 -3.62
N THR A 119 -11.55 3.78 -3.02
CA THR A 119 -12.67 4.65 -2.67
C THR A 119 -12.30 5.67 -1.60
N ASP A 120 -11.53 5.29 -0.60
CA ASP A 120 -11.27 6.06 0.63
C ASP A 120 -9.78 6.33 0.90
N GLU A 121 -8.87 5.75 0.13
CA GLU A 121 -7.43 5.91 0.31
C GLU A 121 -6.65 5.97 -1.00
N THR A 122 -5.52 6.63 -0.95
CA THR A 122 -4.44 6.53 -1.95
C THR A 122 -3.16 6.12 -1.22
N VAL A 123 -2.52 5.08 -1.73
CA VAL A 123 -1.30 4.53 -1.15
C VAL A 123 -0.16 4.55 -2.17
N TYR A 124 0.98 5.05 -1.74
CA TYR A 124 2.24 4.96 -2.48
C TYR A 124 3.18 4.04 -1.71
N ASN A 125 3.86 3.14 -2.40
CA ASN A 125 4.71 2.17 -1.75
C ASN A 125 6.03 1.91 -2.46
N LEU A 126 7.05 1.67 -1.64
CA LEU A 126 8.36 1.17 -2.02
C LEU A 126 8.56 -0.15 -1.29
N ASP A 127 8.52 -1.28 -2.00
CA ASP A 127 8.54 -2.61 -1.39
C ASP A 127 9.88 -3.30 -1.57
N ASN A 128 10.39 -3.89 -0.47
CA ASN A 128 11.61 -4.70 -0.48
C ASN A 128 12.82 -3.97 -1.06
N ILE A 129 12.97 -2.69 -0.77
CA ILE A 129 14.13 -1.91 -1.19
C ILE A 129 15.34 -2.31 -0.35
N PRO A 130 16.53 -2.55 -0.94
CA PRO A 130 17.74 -2.84 -0.20
C PRO A 130 18.03 -1.76 0.85
N SER A 131 18.24 -2.15 2.11
CA SER A 131 18.39 -1.22 3.25
C SER A 131 19.70 -1.37 4.03
N LYS A 132 20.70 -2.01 3.42
CA LYS A 132 22.04 -2.12 4.04
C LYS A 132 22.78 -0.79 4.05
N ASP A 133 22.54 0.04 3.06
CA ASP A 133 23.11 1.38 2.93
C ASP A 133 22.13 2.40 3.50
N GLY A 134 22.58 3.17 4.51
CA GLY A 134 21.78 4.25 5.10
C GLY A 134 21.35 5.31 4.10
N GLY A 135 22.16 5.60 3.08
CA GLY A 135 21.83 6.54 2.03
C GLY A 135 20.62 6.12 1.19
N VAL A 136 20.38 4.82 1.01
CA VAL A 136 19.17 4.30 0.34
C VAL A 136 17.94 4.52 1.21
N VAL A 137 18.07 4.31 2.53
CA VAL A 137 16.97 4.57 3.49
C VAL A 137 16.57 6.04 3.46
N ASP A 138 17.56 6.95 3.54
CA ASP A 138 17.31 8.40 3.47
C ASP A 138 16.65 8.80 2.15
N THR A 139 17.09 8.22 1.04
CA THR A 139 16.48 8.43 -0.28
C THR A 139 15.02 7.99 -0.29
N CYS A 140 14.68 6.81 0.25
CA CYS A 140 13.31 6.34 0.34
C CYS A 140 12.44 7.25 1.21
N LEU A 141 12.95 7.72 2.34
CA LEU A 141 12.24 8.67 3.20
C LEU A 141 12.02 10.02 2.50
N LEU A 142 13.00 10.49 1.72
CA LEU A 142 12.86 11.71 0.90
C LEU A 142 11.81 11.54 -0.19
N VAL A 143 11.74 10.37 -0.83
CA VAL A 143 10.67 10.05 -1.79
C VAL A 143 9.30 10.10 -1.12
N LEU A 144 9.12 9.48 0.06
CA LEU A 144 7.85 9.57 0.80
C LEU A 144 7.51 11.01 1.19
N HIS A 145 8.50 11.81 1.60
CA HIS A 145 8.32 13.22 1.89
C HIS A 145 7.79 13.96 0.67
N ASP A 146 8.38 13.75 -0.50
CA ASP A 146 7.96 14.41 -1.72
C ASP A 146 6.57 13.98 -2.19
N TRP A 147 6.25 12.70 -2.08
CA TRP A 147 4.92 12.19 -2.37
C TRP A 147 3.85 12.74 -1.42
N SER A 148 4.22 13.16 -0.21
CA SER A 148 3.24 13.69 0.73
C SER A 148 2.65 15.04 0.32
N ASN A 149 3.44 15.94 -0.32
CA ASN A 149 2.97 17.29 -0.69
C ASN A 149 3.88 18.07 -1.67
N PHE A 150 4.78 17.42 -2.39
CA PHE A 150 5.79 18.13 -3.18
C PHE A 150 5.87 17.62 -4.63
N LEU A 151 4.73 17.26 -5.23
CA LEU A 151 4.65 16.91 -6.65
C LEU A 151 4.84 18.15 -7.50
N SER A 152 5.53 18.02 -8.64
CA SER A 152 5.84 19.15 -9.53
C SER A 152 4.61 19.67 -10.27
N LEU A 153 3.74 18.79 -10.76
CA LEU A 153 2.47 19.09 -11.43
C LEU A 153 2.62 20.11 -12.58
N THR A 154 3.64 19.95 -13.44
CA THR A 154 3.80 20.82 -14.60
C THR A 154 2.66 20.63 -15.60
N ASN A 155 2.32 21.66 -16.38
CA ASN A 155 1.28 21.56 -17.41
C ASN A 155 1.65 20.50 -18.45
N GLU A 156 2.91 20.42 -18.83
CA GLU A 156 3.45 19.48 -19.81
C GLU A 156 3.27 18.04 -19.34
N ASP A 157 3.58 17.74 -18.07
CA ASP A 157 3.43 16.41 -17.49
C ASP A 157 1.94 16.05 -17.33
N ILE A 158 1.10 16.99 -16.92
CA ILE A 158 -0.35 16.81 -16.80
C ILE A 158 -0.95 16.48 -18.18
N ASP A 159 -0.61 17.20 -19.21
CA ASP A 159 -1.16 16.98 -20.56
C ASP A 159 -0.68 15.64 -21.14
N ALA A 160 0.58 15.27 -20.92
CA ALA A 160 1.12 13.97 -21.31
C ALA A 160 0.41 12.81 -20.60
N GLU A 161 0.17 12.94 -19.28
CA GLU A 161 -0.44 11.88 -18.47
C GLU A 161 -1.93 11.68 -18.77
N ARG A 162 -2.65 12.70 -19.27
CA ARG A 162 -4.04 12.55 -19.75
C ARG A 162 -4.18 11.45 -20.78
N GLY A 163 -3.24 11.35 -21.71
CA GLY A 163 -3.22 10.29 -22.73
C GLY A 163 -3.05 8.90 -22.10
N VAL A 164 -2.17 8.77 -21.12
CA VAL A 164 -1.91 7.52 -20.40
C VAL A 164 -3.17 7.05 -19.66
N ILE A 165 -3.79 7.91 -18.88
CA ILE A 165 -5.03 7.60 -18.14
C ILE A 165 -6.18 7.21 -19.08
N THR A 166 -6.35 7.94 -20.18
CA THR A 166 -7.37 7.63 -21.17
C THR A 166 -7.15 6.24 -21.78
N GLU A 167 -5.91 5.89 -22.09
CA GLU A 167 -5.58 4.59 -22.65
C GLU A 167 -5.74 3.47 -21.61
N GLU A 168 -5.38 3.70 -20.36
CA GLU A 168 -5.64 2.78 -19.27
C GLU A 168 -7.13 2.51 -19.11
N TRP A 169 -7.96 3.55 -19.10
CA TRP A 169 -9.41 3.42 -19.04
C TRP A 169 -9.95 2.61 -20.24
N ARG A 170 -9.47 2.89 -21.45
CA ARG A 170 -9.89 2.18 -22.67
C ARG A 170 -9.57 0.69 -22.60
N THR A 171 -8.37 0.33 -22.13
CA THR A 171 -7.93 -1.07 -22.06
C THR A 171 -8.63 -1.86 -20.96
N ARG A 172 -9.12 -1.19 -19.92
CA ARG A 172 -9.89 -1.81 -18.84
C ARG A 172 -11.36 -2.04 -19.16
N GLN A 173 -11.90 -1.56 -20.31
CA GLN A 173 -13.32 -1.70 -20.72
C GLN A 173 -13.64 -3.14 -21.16
N ASN A 174 -13.82 -4.04 -20.20
CA ASN A 174 -14.22 -5.42 -20.41
C ASN A 174 -15.60 -5.72 -19.79
N ALA A 175 -16.13 -6.94 -19.97
CA ALA A 175 -17.44 -7.31 -19.43
C ALA A 175 -17.55 -7.13 -17.92
N ARG A 176 -16.49 -7.48 -17.16
CA ARG A 176 -16.44 -7.32 -15.69
C ARG A 176 -16.50 -5.86 -15.29
N ALA A 177 -15.75 -4.99 -15.96
CA ALA A 177 -15.76 -3.56 -15.69
C ALA A 177 -17.14 -2.95 -15.96
N ARG A 178 -17.83 -3.35 -17.03
CA ARG A 178 -19.19 -2.88 -17.32
C ARG A 178 -20.18 -3.27 -16.22
N ILE A 179 -20.11 -4.52 -15.74
CA ILE A 179 -20.95 -4.99 -14.62
C ILE A 179 -20.62 -4.18 -13.35
N TYR A 180 -19.34 -4.04 -13.02
CA TYR A 180 -18.90 -3.28 -11.85
C TYR A 180 -19.41 -1.84 -11.89
N ASN A 181 -19.26 -1.14 -13.00
CA ASN A 181 -19.69 0.24 -13.16
C ASN A 181 -21.21 0.43 -13.03
N GLN A 182 -22.01 -0.63 -13.29
CA GLN A 182 -23.44 -0.61 -13.07
C GLN A 182 -23.83 -0.88 -11.62
N LEU A 183 -23.02 -1.66 -10.87
CA LEU A 183 -23.31 -2.06 -9.49
C LEU A 183 -22.67 -1.15 -8.46
N ALA A 184 -21.53 -0.52 -8.77
CA ALA A 184 -20.76 0.30 -7.82
C ALA A 184 -21.53 1.50 -7.23
N PRO A 185 -22.56 2.09 -7.87
CA PRO A 185 -23.36 3.15 -7.28
C PRO A 185 -24.33 2.70 -6.18
N TYR A 186 -24.48 1.41 -5.97
CA TYR A 186 -25.39 0.80 -4.98
C TYR A 186 -24.61 0.04 -3.91
#